data_5902f644b55cb93bdb1158bff4da096c
#
_entry.id   5902f644b55cb93bdb1158bff4da096c
#
_cell.length_a   1.000
_cell.length_b   1.000
_cell.length_c   1.000
_cell.angle_alpha   90.00
_cell.angle_beta   90.00
_cell.angle_gamma   90.00
#
_symmetry.space_group_name_H-M   'P 1'
#
loop_
_entity.id
_entity.type
_entity.pdbx_description
1 polymer ?
#
loop_
_entity_poly.entity_id
_entity_poly.type
_entity_poly.pdbx_seq_one_letter_code
_entity_poly.pdbx_strand_id
1 'polypeptide(L)'
;PDNSERATRKLGWAGQLHEIGCQISHSDHHRHGAYILGNTDAPGFAMPELQWLSQMVLGHRGKLRKLETDFGNRPFVLQLMCLRLAVALCHARRDPDSAAISLGLDGNRLLLQTRPGWATAYPQSAHLLNEESIAWQRTPWSLEVTLN
;
A
#
# COMPACT_ATOMS: atom_id res chain seq x y z
N PRO A 1 -9.48 -5.25 -22.38
CA PRO A 1 -9.25 -5.57 -20.96
C PRO A 1 -9.91 -4.50 -20.11
N ASP A 2 -10.73 -4.97 -19.18
CA ASP A 2 -11.46 -4.13 -18.25
C ASP A 2 -10.45 -3.28 -17.46
N ASN A 3 -10.78 -2.02 -17.22
CA ASN A 3 -9.95 -1.09 -16.48
C ASN A 3 -9.62 -1.62 -15.05
N SER A 4 -10.51 -2.46 -14.51
CA SER A 4 -10.37 -3.16 -13.24
C SER A 4 -9.25 -4.22 -13.26
N GLU A 5 -9.18 -5.05 -14.29
CA GLU A 5 -8.12 -6.06 -14.43
C GLU A 5 -6.75 -5.42 -14.58
N ARG A 6 -6.68 -4.32 -15.34
CA ARG A 6 -5.43 -3.58 -15.52
C ARG A 6 -4.95 -2.96 -14.20
N ALA A 7 -5.86 -2.37 -13.42
CA ALA A 7 -5.57 -1.81 -12.11
C ALA A 7 -5.08 -2.89 -11.14
N THR A 8 -5.74 -4.05 -11.10
CA THR A 8 -5.34 -5.19 -10.26
C THR A 8 -3.95 -5.70 -10.63
N ARG A 9 -3.65 -5.81 -11.93
CA ARG A 9 -2.33 -6.24 -12.41
C ARG A 9 -1.23 -5.27 -11.99
N LYS A 10 -1.46 -3.97 -12.17
CA LYS A 10 -0.51 -2.93 -11.78
C LYS A 10 -0.25 -2.94 -10.27
N LEU A 11 -1.28 -3.11 -9.46
CA LEU A 11 -1.14 -3.22 -8.01
C LEU A 11 -0.35 -4.48 -7.62
N GLY A 12 -0.57 -5.60 -8.31
CA GLY A 12 0.23 -6.82 -8.15
C GLY A 12 1.72 -6.59 -8.44
N TRP A 13 2.06 -5.86 -9.50
CA TRP A 13 3.45 -5.49 -9.80
C TRP A 13 4.05 -4.62 -8.70
N ALA A 14 3.31 -3.65 -8.19
CA ALA A 14 3.77 -2.83 -7.07
C ALA A 14 4.07 -3.69 -5.82
N GLY A 15 3.21 -4.65 -5.53
CA GLY A 15 3.42 -5.61 -4.45
C GLY A 15 4.69 -6.45 -4.63
N GLN A 16 4.95 -6.93 -5.84
CA GLN A 16 6.15 -7.71 -6.16
C GLN A 16 7.45 -6.87 -6.10
N LEU A 17 7.36 -5.58 -6.42
CA LEU A 17 8.52 -4.69 -6.58
C LEU A 17 8.77 -3.78 -5.38
N HIS A 18 7.90 -3.79 -4.35
CA HIS A 18 8.01 -2.82 -3.26
C HIS A 18 9.33 -2.90 -2.47
N GLU A 19 9.99 -4.05 -2.45
CA GLU A 19 11.27 -4.25 -1.78
C GLU A 19 12.49 -4.18 -2.73
N ILE A 20 12.29 -3.82 -4.01
CA ILE A 20 13.40 -3.80 -4.99
C ILE A 20 14.56 -2.89 -4.55
N GLY A 21 14.27 -1.85 -3.80
CA GLY A 21 15.27 -0.94 -3.25
C GLY A 21 16.24 -1.58 -2.25
N CYS A 22 15.89 -2.73 -1.68
CA CYS A 22 16.77 -3.50 -0.81
C CYS A 22 18.04 -3.98 -1.53
N GLN A 23 18.05 -4.00 -2.86
CA GLN A 23 19.23 -4.28 -3.67
C GLN A 23 20.32 -3.20 -3.48
N ILE A 24 19.93 -1.98 -3.14
CA ILE A 24 20.87 -0.88 -2.84
C ILE A 24 21.15 -0.86 -1.33
N SER A 25 20.10 -0.73 -0.51
CA SER A 25 20.19 -0.71 0.95
C SER A 25 18.83 -1.00 1.56
N HIS A 26 18.82 -1.70 2.69
CA HIS A 26 17.59 -1.91 3.47
C HIS A 26 17.07 -0.58 4.04
N SER A 27 17.98 0.30 4.46
CA SER A 27 17.63 1.64 4.94
C SER A 27 17.04 2.46 3.79
N ASP A 28 15.86 3.05 4.01
CA ASP A 28 15.14 3.85 3.00
C ASP A 28 14.88 3.11 1.68
N HIS A 29 14.70 1.80 1.71
CA HIS A 29 14.53 1.00 0.49
C HIS A 29 13.37 1.47 -0.39
N HIS A 30 12.33 2.09 0.16
CA HIS A 30 11.23 2.69 -0.61
C HIS A 30 11.73 3.81 -1.54
N ARG A 31 12.68 4.63 -1.10
CA ARG A 31 13.30 5.68 -1.93
C ARG A 31 14.22 5.09 -2.98
N HIS A 32 15.02 4.09 -2.63
CA HIS A 32 15.88 3.40 -3.57
C HIS A 32 15.07 2.66 -4.63
N GLY A 33 13.99 2.01 -4.24
CA GLY A 33 13.08 1.34 -5.17
C GLY A 33 12.40 2.31 -6.13
N ALA A 34 11.94 3.44 -5.64
CA ALA A 34 11.35 4.50 -6.47
C ALA A 34 12.37 5.04 -7.49
N TYR A 35 13.61 5.25 -7.08
CA TYR A 35 14.70 5.66 -7.97
C TYR A 35 14.97 4.63 -9.06
N ILE A 36 15.09 3.36 -8.71
CA ILE A 36 15.31 2.26 -9.68
C ILE A 36 14.19 2.27 -10.72
N LEU A 37 12.93 2.26 -10.29
CA LEU A 37 11.77 2.18 -11.18
C LEU A 37 11.58 3.44 -12.02
N GLY A 38 11.91 4.61 -11.49
CA GLY A 38 11.81 5.87 -12.21
C GLY A 38 12.92 6.09 -13.24
N ASN A 39 14.02 5.34 -13.16
CA ASN A 39 15.19 5.50 -14.03
C ASN A 39 15.55 4.22 -14.80
N THR A 40 14.69 3.22 -14.76
CA THR A 40 14.94 1.96 -15.47
C THR A 40 14.37 2.00 -16.88
N ASP A 41 15.03 1.30 -17.78
CA ASP A 41 14.50 1.00 -19.11
C ASP A 41 14.00 -0.46 -19.09
N ALA A 42 12.69 -0.61 -18.96
CA ALA A 42 12.04 -1.91 -18.86
C ALA A 42 11.20 -2.18 -20.11
N PRO A 43 11.69 -2.99 -21.06
CA PRO A 43 10.91 -3.33 -22.24
C PRO A 43 9.54 -3.92 -21.88
N GLY A 44 8.51 -3.44 -22.55
CA GLY A 44 7.13 -3.85 -22.28
C GLY A 44 6.37 -2.97 -21.30
N PHE A 45 7.06 -2.04 -20.62
CA PHE A 45 6.41 -1.04 -19.75
C PHE A 45 6.45 0.34 -20.41
N ALA A 46 5.31 1.01 -20.44
CA ALA A 46 5.24 2.41 -20.82
C ALA A 46 5.82 3.32 -19.72
N MET A 47 6.38 4.46 -20.10
CA MET A 47 6.92 5.44 -19.12
C MET A 47 5.92 5.84 -18.05
N PRO A 48 4.63 6.12 -18.35
CA PRO A 48 3.65 6.42 -17.31
C PRO A 48 3.42 5.27 -16.32
N GLU A 49 3.54 4.02 -16.77
CA GLU A 49 3.42 2.85 -15.89
C GLU A 49 4.60 2.75 -14.92
N LEU A 50 5.81 2.97 -15.38
CA LEU A 50 7.01 2.99 -14.55
C LEU A 50 6.98 4.14 -13.54
N GLN A 51 6.51 5.31 -13.94
CA GLN A 51 6.32 6.45 -13.03
C GLN A 51 5.27 6.13 -11.96
N TRP A 52 4.17 5.51 -12.34
CA TRP A 52 3.15 5.08 -11.40
C TRP A 52 3.70 4.04 -10.39
N LEU A 53 4.44 3.03 -10.87
CA LEU A 53 5.09 2.04 -10.02
C LEU A 53 6.11 2.68 -9.07
N SER A 54 6.91 3.62 -9.58
CA SER A 54 7.85 4.39 -8.78
C SER A 54 7.17 5.11 -7.62
N GLN A 55 6.05 5.80 -7.90
CA GLN A 55 5.29 6.51 -6.88
C GLN A 55 4.64 5.57 -5.86
N MET A 56 4.13 4.43 -6.31
CA MET A 56 3.56 3.41 -5.42
C MET A 56 4.62 2.84 -4.47
N VAL A 57 5.79 2.52 -5.00
CA VAL A 57 6.90 1.99 -4.19
C VAL A 57 7.44 3.06 -3.23
N LEU A 58 7.54 4.31 -3.66
CA LEU A 58 7.90 5.42 -2.78
C LEU A 58 6.92 5.56 -1.60
N GLY A 59 5.64 5.40 -1.88
CA GLY A 59 4.56 5.61 -0.92
C GLY A 59 4.22 4.42 -0.04
N HIS A 60 4.74 3.20 -0.31
CA HIS A 60 4.31 2.00 0.40
C HIS A 60 4.72 1.96 1.87
N ARG A 61 5.66 2.80 2.28
CA ARG A 61 6.09 2.97 3.67
C ARG A 61 6.50 4.42 3.96
N GLY A 62 6.70 4.73 5.22
CA GLY A 62 7.12 6.06 5.63
C GLY A 62 5.96 7.03 5.77
N LYS A 63 6.26 8.29 5.97
CA LYS A 63 5.28 9.34 6.27
C LYS A 63 4.61 9.83 4.99
N LEU A 64 3.31 9.66 4.90
CA LEU A 64 2.50 10.10 3.75
C LEU A 64 2.63 11.60 3.46
N ARG A 65 2.79 12.44 4.48
CA ARG A 65 3.00 13.90 4.33
C ARG A 65 4.25 14.28 3.54
N LYS A 66 5.20 13.35 3.40
CA LYS A 66 6.42 13.57 2.62
C LYS A 66 6.27 13.19 1.15
N LEU A 67 5.11 12.62 0.78
CA LEU A 67 4.81 12.31 -0.61
C LEU A 67 4.32 13.58 -1.30
N GLU A 68 4.94 13.91 -2.42
CA GLU A 68 4.45 14.92 -3.34
C GLU A 68 3.37 14.31 -4.25
N THR A 69 2.34 13.76 -3.63
CA THR A 69 1.27 13.04 -4.31
C THR A 69 0.01 13.89 -4.32
N ASP A 70 -0.68 13.88 -5.45
CA ASP A 70 -2.03 14.41 -5.55
C ASP A 70 -3.03 13.48 -4.84
N PHE A 71 -3.40 13.82 -3.60
CA PHE A 71 -4.41 13.10 -2.84
C PHE A 71 -5.83 13.24 -3.42
N GLY A 72 -6.02 14.09 -4.43
CA GLY A 72 -7.24 14.17 -5.24
C GLY A 72 -7.31 13.08 -6.30
N ASN A 73 -6.20 12.46 -6.66
CA ASN A 73 -6.17 11.30 -7.56
C ASN A 73 -6.70 10.05 -6.86
N ARG A 74 -8.02 9.91 -6.84
CA ARG A 74 -8.71 8.84 -6.12
C ARG A 74 -8.22 7.42 -6.46
N PRO A 75 -8.09 7.03 -7.76
CA PRO A 75 -7.60 5.69 -8.08
C PRO A 75 -6.21 5.41 -7.51
N PHE A 76 -5.30 6.37 -7.60
CA PHE A 76 -3.95 6.22 -7.05
C PHE A 76 -3.97 6.04 -5.52
N VAL A 77 -4.71 6.90 -4.82
CA VAL A 77 -4.75 6.86 -3.35
C VAL A 77 -5.35 5.55 -2.84
N LEU A 78 -6.43 5.07 -3.44
CA LEU A 78 -7.03 3.78 -3.06
C LEU A 78 -6.07 2.62 -3.27
N GLN A 79 -5.34 2.61 -4.38
CA GLN A 79 -4.34 1.59 -4.66
C GLN A 79 -3.18 1.66 -3.66
N LEU A 80 -2.74 2.87 -3.32
CA LEU A 80 -1.70 3.07 -2.30
C LEU A 80 -2.15 2.58 -0.92
N MET A 81 -3.38 2.89 -0.51
CA MET A 81 -3.96 2.38 0.73
C MET A 81 -3.96 0.85 0.74
N CYS A 82 -4.41 0.22 -0.33
CA CYS A 82 -4.41 -1.25 -0.46
C CYS A 82 -2.99 -1.83 -0.37
N LEU A 83 -2.01 -1.22 -1.04
CA LEU A 83 -0.63 -1.67 -0.98
C LEU A 83 -0.06 -1.58 0.44
N ARG A 84 -0.26 -0.46 1.11
CA ARG A 84 0.21 -0.26 2.49
C ARG A 84 -0.45 -1.24 3.46
N LEU A 85 -1.75 -1.50 3.32
CA LEU A 85 -2.45 -2.52 4.12
C LEU A 85 -1.91 -3.92 3.87
N ALA A 86 -1.66 -4.28 2.61
CA ALA A 86 -1.08 -5.57 2.26
C ALA A 86 0.32 -5.74 2.87
N VAL A 87 1.16 -4.73 2.80
CA VAL A 87 2.49 -4.73 3.41
C VAL A 87 2.39 -4.90 4.93
N ALA A 88 1.47 -4.20 5.58
CA ALA A 88 1.24 -4.33 7.03
C ALA A 88 0.77 -5.74 7.42
N LEU A 89 -0.16 -6.31 6.66
CA LEU A 89 -0.71 -7.64 6.94
C LEU A 89 0.28 -8.78 6.65
N CYS A 90 1.16 -8.59 5.66
CA CYS A 90 2.17 -9.59 5.26
C CYS A 90 3.52 -9.41 5.96
N HIS A 91 3.61 -8.62 7.03
CA HIS A 91 4.86 -8.30 7.73
C HIS A 91 5.63 -9.54 8.19
N ALA A 92 4.92 -10.62 8.54
CA ALA A 92 5.52 -11.88 8.99
C ALA A 92 5.94 -12.80 7.83
N ARG A 93 5.84 -12.36 6.58
CA ARG A 93 6.11 -13.12 5.34
C ARG A 93 5.29 -14.42 5.26
N ARG A 94 4.07 -14.36 5.74
CA ARG A 94 3.06 -15.42 5.66
C ARG A 94 1.78 -14.83 5.06
N ASP A 95 0.99 -15.68 4.42
CA ASP A 95 -0.32 -15.28 3.93
C ASP A 95 -1.21 -14.89 5.11
N PRO A 96 -1.79 -13.69 5.11
CA PRO A 96 -2.71 -13.29 6.15
C PRO A 96 -4.05 -14.03 6.00
N ASP A 97 -4.78 -14.16 7.10
CA ASP A 97 -6.17 -14.64 7.08
C ASP A 97 -7.09 -13.54 6.49
N SER A 98 -7.08 -13.43 5.17
CA SER A 98 -7.85 -12.41 4.45
C SER A 98 -9.36 -12.59 4.60
N ALA A 99 -9.81 -13.82 4.86
CA ALA A 99 -11.23 -14.11 5.08
C ALA A 99 -11.75 -13.50 6.40
N ALA A 100 -10.86 -13.20 7.33
CA ALA A 100 -11.19 -12.56 8.59
C ALA A 100 -11.29 -11.03 8.51
N ILE A 101 -10.99 -10.44 7.36
CA ILE A 101 -10.91 -8.98 7.17
C ILE A 101 -11.93 -8.57 6.11
N SER A 102 -12.72 -7.56 6.42
CA SER A 102 -13.61 -6.93 5.46
C SER A 102 -13.24 -5.47 5.24
N LEU A 103 -13.35 -5.02 4.00
CA LEU A 103 -13.09 -3.64 3.60
C LEU A 103 -14.37 -3.02 3.05
N GLY A 104 -14.63 -1.79 3.45
CA GLY A 104 -15.69 -0.96 2.92
C GLY A 104 -15.15 0.41 2.55
N LEU A 105 -15.83 1.10 1.64
CA LEU A 105 -15.46 2.45 1.21
C LEU A 105 -16.66 3.37 1.32
N ASP A 106 -16.48 4.47 2.02
CA ASP A 106 -17.47 5.54 2.18
C ASP A 106 -16.79 6.89 1.93
N GLY A 107 -17.02 7.46 0.74
CA GLY A 107 -16.36 8.70 0.34
C GLY A 107 -14.84 8.54 0.32
N ASN A 108 -14.16 9.32 1.15
CA ASN A 108 -12.70 9.27 1.35
C ASN A 108 -12.31 8.46 2.59
N ARG A 109 -13.22 7.65 3.14
CA ARG A 109 -12.97 6.77 4.28
C ARG A 109 -12.90 5.32 3.82
N LEU A 110 -11.78 4.66 4.07
CA LEU A 110 -11.66 3.22 3.95
C LEU A 110 -11.94 2.62 5.33
N LEU A 111 -12.90 1.69 5.38
CA LEU A 111 -13.33 1.01 6.60
C LEU A 111 -12.76 -0.40 6.60
N LEU A 112 -11.98 -0.74 7.61
CA LEU A 112 -11.44 -2.08 7.80
C LEU A 112 -12.02 -2.66 9.09
N GLN A 113 -12.64 -3.83 9.00
CA GLN A 113 -13.16 -4.57 10.13
C GLN A 113 -12.58 -5.97 10.18
N THR A 114 -12.31 -6.45 11.38
CA THR A 114 -11.84 -7.81 11.60
C THR A 114 -12.89 -8.67 12.29
N ARG A 115 -12.79 -9.98 12.07
CA ARG A 115 -13.59 -10.98 12.79
C ARG A 115 -13.26 -10.93 14.30
N PRO A 116 -14.23 -11.24 15.20
CA PRO A 116 -13.96 -11.33 16.64
C PRO A 116 -12.79 -12.26 16.97
N GLY A 117 -11.92 -11.82 17.88
CA GLY A 117 -10.72 -12.53 18.29
C GLY A 117 -9.49 -12.35 17.38
N TRP A 118 -9.66 -11.69 16.23
CA TRP A 118 -8.55 -11.53 15.27
C TRP A 118 -7.40 -10.70 15.86
N ALA A 119 -7.71 -9.60 16.53
CA ALA A 119 -6.68 -8.73 17.12
C ALA A 119 -5.87 -9.44 18.21
N THR A 120 -6.51 -10.32 18.97
CA THR A 120 -5.83 -11.15 19.98
C THR A 120 -4.94 -12.20 19.35
N ALA A 121 -5.40 -12.81 18.25
CA ALA A 121 -4.62 -13.82 17.50
C ALA A 121 -3.44 -13.21 16.73
N TYR A 122 -3.57 -11.95 16.28
CA TYR A 122 -2.59 -11.26 15.45
C TYR A 122 -2.24 -9.88 16.02
N PRO A 123 -1.65 -9.79 17.23
CA PRO A 123 -1.42 -8.51 17.92
C PRO A 123 -0.46 -7.59 17.18
N GLN A 124 0.55 -8.13 16.50
CA GLN A 124 1.49 -7.33 15.72
C GLN A 124 0.80 -6.71 14.49
N SER A 125 0.01 -7.48 13.78
CA SER A 125 -0.78 -6.97 12.65
C SER A 125 -1.78 -5.91 13.10
N ALA A 126 -2.44 -6.13 14.24
CA ALA A 126 -3.36 -5.15 14.83
C ALA A 126 -2.64 -3.83 15.15
N HIS A 127 -1.44 -3.89 15.71
CA HIS A 127 -0.62 -2.71 15.98
C HIS A 127 -0.28 -1.97 14.69
N LEU A 128 0.17 -2.68 13.65
CA LEU A 128 0.52 -2.08 12.36
C LEU A 128 -0.69 -1.43 11.66
N LEU A 129 -1.87 -2.03 11.76
CA LEU A 129 -3.10 -1.43 11.22
C LEU A 129 -3.48 -0.13 11.96
N ASN A 130 -3.30 -0.08 13.27
CA ASN A 130 -3.51 1.15 14.05
C ASN A 130 -2.51 2.25 13.64
N GLU A 131 -1.25 1.89 13.44
CA GLU A 131 -0.23 2.82 12.94
C GLU A 131 -0.60 3.38 11.56
N GLU A 132 -1.12 2.55 10.66
CA GLU A 132 -1.63 2.99 9.36
C GLU A 132 -2.80 3.95 9.48
N SER A 133 -3.76 3.67 10.36
CA SER A 133 -4.88 4.58 10.65
C SER A 133 -4.37 5.98 11.04
N ILE A 134 -3.36 6.05 11.90
CA ILE A 134 -2.73 7.30 12.33
C ILE A 134 -2.02 8.00 11.16
N ALA A 135 -1.33 7.25 10.32
CA ALA A 135 -0.59 7.80 9.18
C ALA A 135 -1.50 8.56 8.20
N TRP A 136 -2.72 8.08 7.99
CA TRP A 136 -3.68 8.71 7.08
C TRP A 136 -4.39 9.94 7.66
N GLN A 137 -4.36 10.17 8.97
CA GLN A 137 -5.06 11.29 9.62
C GLN A 137 -4.61 12.68 9.13
N ARG A 138 -3.41 12.78 8.57
CA ARG A 138 -2.85 14.05 8.07
C ARG A 138 -3.05 14.25 6.58
N THR A 139 -3.91 13.46 5.97
CA THR A 139 -4.29 13.55 4.56
C THR A 139 -5.78 13.83 4.46
N PRO A 140 -6.31 14.19 3.26
CA PRO A 140 -7.76 14.29 3.04
C PRO A 140 -8.50 12.95 3.12
N TRP A 141 -7.79 11.84 3.28
CA TRP A 141 -8.31 10.48 3.39
C TRP A 141 -8.22 9.97 4.82
N SER A 142 -9.02 8.97 5.13
CA SER A 142 -8.94 8.29 6.42
C SER A 142 -9.04 6.78 6.26
N LEU A 143 -8.35 6.09 7.15
CA LEU A 143 -8.47 4.66 7.36
C LEU A 143 -9.07 4.45 8.75
N GLU A 144 -10.28 3.92 8.80
CA GLU A 144 -10.97 3.57 10.03
C GLU A 144 -10.84 2.07 10.27
N VAL A 145 -10.24 1.70 11.38
CA VAL A 145 -9.93 0.30 11.71
C VAL A 145 -10.76 -0.12 12.92
N THR A 146 -11.61 -1.12 12.75
CA THR A 146 -12.38 -1.76 13.83
C THR A 146 -11.82 -3.15 14.07
N LEU A 147 -11.05 -3.28 15.14
CA LEU A 147 -10.41 -4.53 15.55
C LEU A 147 -11.28 -5.22 16.61
N ASN A 148 -11.71 -6.44 16.33
CA ASN A 148 -12.54 -7.26 17.22
C ASN A 148 -11.76 -8.46 17.76
#